data_a3121dfcf4c3cc995323c46a9938eb8a
#
_entry.id   a3121dfcf4c3cc995323c46a9938eb8a
#
_cell.length_a   1.000
_cell.length_b   1.000
_cell.length_c   1.000
_cell.angle_alpha   90.00
_cell.angle_beta   90.00
_cell.angle_gamma   90.00
#
_symmetry.space_group_name_H-M   'P 1'
#
loop_
_entity.id
_entity.type
_entity.pdbx_description
1 polymer ?
#
loop_
_entity_poly.entity_id
_entity_poly.type
_entity_poly.pdbx_seq_one_letter_code
_entity_poly.pdbx_strand_id
1 'polypeptide(L)'
;MAPSIIDDYSAGANKASHKNPSFESSDPAIYEEYHARFSAESIPSSTSAWLQRARDVASILATDAAARDIDNKSPFAEISLLKSSGLLKVLGPTGYGGGGQDWEIGYKIIREVAKGDGSIGMLLGYHLLWSKTADIVGTDEQKERFQKLIIENNYFVGGAVNPRDNDLAISDHGDHLVFNGSKHFNTGGVISDLTVLEGVLSGTSNHVFAIVPTSQPGFEFAHNWNNIGLRLTESGSVKINDIKVPWSDALGWDATSKKPLDSVLSIPFATLLLPTIQLVFANFYLGIAQGSLEFARGYTTTSTRAWPFGGDNKDSATEEFYILERYGNFHAHLLAAEALTDRASKEISDIFLTHGGKRDVSARQRGEVAEWVASAKVVTTDTSLRVTAGVFEVTGSRATGKKVGLDRFWRDVRTHTLHDPVAYKNRELGRYFLLDEVPEPTWYT
;
A
#
# COMPACT_ATOMS: atom_id res chain seq x y z
N MET A 1 5.54 -14.68 32.25
CA MET A 1 5.53 -14.04 30.92
C MET A 1 6.01 -12.62 31.11
N ALA A 2 7.06 -12.19 30.42
CA ALA A 2 7.41 -10.77 30.40
C ALA A 2 6.27 -10.01 29.72
N PRO A 3 5.82 -8.84 30.24
CA PRO A 3 4.80 -8.04 29.59
C PRO A 3 5.28 -7.64 28.20
N SER A 4 4.35 -7.61 27.22
CA SER A 4 4.61 -7.09 25.88
C SER A 4 5.06 -5.63 26.01
N ILE A 5 6.08 -5.22 25.26
CA ILE A 5 6.50 -3.80 25.18
C ILE A 5 5.33 -2.91 24.73
N ILE A 6 4.39 -3.48 24.00
CA ILE A 6 3.20 -2.79 23.48
C ILE A 6 2.18 -2.48 24.58
N ASP A 7 2.07 -3.34 25.61
CA ASP A 7 1.14 -3.10 26.72
C ASP A 7 1.57 -1.92 27.61
N ASP A 8 2.86 -1.64 27.70
CA ASP A 8 3.41 -0.48 28.43
C ASP A 8 3.22 0.87 27.69
N TYR A 9 3.06 0.83 26.35
CA TYR A 9 2.91 2.05 25.55
C TYR A 9 1.47 2.56 25.44
N SER A 10 0.46 1.73 25.74
CA SER A 10 -0.96 2.16 25.75
C SER A 10 -1.28 3.20 26.83
N ALA A 11 -0.41 3.37 27.82
CA ALA A 11 -0.61 4.27 28.97
C ALA A 11 0.05 5.66 28.84
N GLY A 12 0.82 5.94 27.78
CA GLY A 12 1.55 7.19 27.69
C GLY A 12 2.01 7.57 26.28
N ALA A 13 1.06 7.87 25.39
CA ALA A 13 1.39 8.49 24.10
C ALA A 13 1.86 9.96 24.28
N ASN A 14 2.99 10.17 24.90
CA ASN A 14 3.73 11.43 24.80
C ASN A 14 4.49 11.41 23.47
N LYS A 15 4.03 12.27 22.54
CA LYS A 15 4.64 12.56 21.25
C LYS A 15 6.10 12.95 21.42
N ALA A 16 7.01 11.99 21.47
CA ALA A 16 8.42 12.26 21.24
C ALA A 16 8.55 12.67 19.76
N SER A 17 8.72 13.96 19.49
CA SER A 17 8.91 14.47 18.15
C SER A 17 10.26 14.02 17.64
N HIS A 18 10.29 13.03 16.75
CA HIS A 18 11.46 12.72 15.94
C HIS A 18 11.67 13.80 14.88
N LYS A 19 11.99 15.01 15.33
CA LYS A 19 12.29 16.12 14.43
C LYS A 19 13.78 16.10 14.10
N ASN A 20 14.14 15.64 12.90
CA ASN A 20 15.34 16.18 12.27
C ASN A 20 15.05 17.68 11.99
N PRO A 21 15.85 18.62 12.49
CA PRO A 21 15.59 20.06 12.35
C PRO A 21 15.57 20.57 10.90
N SER A 22 16.01 19.76 9.93
CA SER A 22 15.94 20.06 8.48
C SER A 22 14.76 19.39 7.76
N PHE A 23 13.91 18.65 8.48
CA PHE A 23 12.85 17.87 7.90
C PHE A 23 11.52 18.62 7.97
N GLU A 24 10.88 18.81 6.80
CA GLU A 24 9.58 19.46 6.70
C GLU A 24 8.46 18.41 6.61
N SER A 25 7.44 18.58 7.44
CA SER A 25 6.20 17.80 7.39
C SER A 25 5.04 18.67 6.91
N SER A 26 4.04 18.05 6.29
CA SER A 26 2.77 18.72 6.01
C SER A 26 2.06 19.06 7.34
N ASP A 27 1.34 20.18 7.35
CA ASP A 27 0.63 20.64 8.55
C ASP A 27 -0.77 19.99 8.61
N PRO A 28 -1.08 19.18 9.64
CA PRO A 28 -2.41 18.59 9.77
C PRO A 28 -3.57 19.59 9.76
N ALA A 29 -3.33 20.85 10.11
CA ALA A 29 -4.36 21.89 10.10
C ALA A 29 -4.94 22.19 8.73
N ILE A 30 -4.24 21.85 7.62
CA ILE A 30 -4.76 22.06 6.26
C ILE A 30 -6.05 21.27 5.97
N TYR A 31 -6.34 20.19 6.73
CA TYR A 31 -7.53 19.39 6.61
C TYR A 31 -8.48 19.51 7.81
N GLU A 32 -8.38 20.57 8.63
CA GLU A 32 -9.13 20.70 9.88
C GLU A 32 -10.65 20.62 9.68
N GLU A 33 -11.19 21.25 8.63
CA GLU A 33 -12.62 21.18 8.31
C GLU A 33 -13.08 19.75 7.97
N TYR A 34 -12.24 18.98 7.29
CA TYR A 34 -12.52 17.58 6.94
C TYR A 34 -12.38 16.66 8.15
N HIS A 35 -11.43 16.94 9.04
CA HIS A 35 -11.31 16.25 10.33
C HIS A 35 -12.57 16.43 11.16
N ALA A 36 -13.08 17.67 11.28
CA ALA A 36 -14.32 17.97 11.99
C ALA A 36 -15.52 17.25 11.34
N ARG A 37 -15.63 17.29 10.01
CA ARG A 37 -16.68 16.59 9.26
C ARG A 37 -16.67 15.09 9.54
N PHE A 38 -15.52 14.42 9.30
CA PHE A 38 -15.44 12.96 9.46
C PHE A 38 -15.58 12.50 10.91
N SER A 39 -15.16 13.32 11.88
CA SER A 39 -15.35 13.02 13.31
C SER A 39 -16.80 13.12 13.75
N ALA A 40 -17.60 13.96 13.08
CA ALA A 40 -19.04 14.08 13.34
C ALA A 40 -19.85 12.95 12.67
N GLU A 41 -19.28 12.29 11.65
CA GLU A 41 -19.91 11.18 10.94
C GLU A 41 -19.54 9.85 11.61
N SER A 42 -20.49 8.90 11.65
CA SER A 42 -20.18 7.52 12.03
C SER A 42 -19.29 6.85 10.98
N ILE A 43 -18.55 5.82 11.40
CA ILE A 43 -17.83 4.95 10.48
C ILE A 43 -18.81 4.34 9.46
N PRO A 44 -18.46 4.24 8.16
CA PRO A 44 -19.35 3.66 7.16
C PRO A 44 -19.81 2.24 7.52
N SER A 45 -21.08 1.95 7.32
CA SER A 45 -21.67 0.64 7.65
C SER A 45 -22.00 -0.24 6.44
N SER A 46 -21.83 0.28 5.22
CA SER A 46 -22.06 -0.47 3.98
C SER A 46 -20.90 -0.32 3.02
N THR A 47 -20.73 -1.29 2.14
CA THR A 47 -19.72 -1.26 1.07
C THR A 47 -19.80 0.01 0.23
N SER A 48 -21.02 0.41 -0.17
CA SER A 48 -21.21 1.64 -0.96
C SER A 48 -20.80 2.90 -0.20
N ALA A 49 -21.07 2.96 1.11
CA ALA A 49 -20.66 4.09 1.95
C ALA A 49 -19.13 4.13 2.14
N TRP A 50 -18.46 2.98 2.27
CA TRP A 50 -16.99 2.91 2.31
C TRP A 50 -16.36 3.39 1.01
N LEU A 51 -16.89 2.98 -0.14
CA LEU A 51 -16.41 3.44 -1.44
C LEU A 51 -16.67 4.94 -1.65
N GLN A 52 -17.82 5.46 -1.17
CA GLN A 52 -18.07 6.89 -1.22
C GLN A 52 -17.09 7.67 -0.33
N ARG A 53 -16.81 7.19 0.87
CA ARG A 53 -15.80 7.77 1.77
C ARG A 53 -14.42 7.83 1.10
N ALA A 54 -14.01 6.78 0.38
CA ALA A 54 -12.76 6.76 -0.36
C ALA A 54 -12.74 7.81 -1.49
N ARG A 55 -13.85 7.97 -2.23
CA ARG A 55 -13.99 9.03 -3.26
C ARG A 55 -13.93 10.44 -2.68
N ASP A 56 -14.57 10.65 -1.54
CA ASP A 56 -14.51 11.94 -0.85
C ASP A 56 -13.07 12.29 -0.47
N VAL A 57 -12.34 11.35 0.13
CA VAL A 57 -10.91 11.52 0.46
C VAL A 57 -10.07 11.74 -0.79
N ALA A 58 -10.29 10.97 -1.86
CA ALA A 58 -9.59 11.16 -3.13
C ALA A 58 -9.82 12.56 -3.71
N SER A 59 -11.05 13.05 -3.66
CA SER A 59 -11.41 14.40 -4.15
C SER A 59 -10.72 15.49 -3.34
N ILE A 60 -10.64 15.35 -2.02
CA ILE A 60 -9.91 16.27 -1.14
C ILE A 60 -8.42 16.28 -1.50
N LEU A 61 -7.80 15.10 -1.60
CA LEU A 61 -6.39 14.95 -1.94
C LEU A 61 -6.05 15.47 -3.34
N ALA A 62 -6.97 15.37 -4.29
CA ALA A 62 -6.74 15.83 -5.66
C ALA A 62 -6.61 17.35 -5.79
N THR A 63 -7.14 18.13 -4.83
CA THR A 63 -7.20 19.59 -4.92
C THR A 63 -5.83 20.25 -4.99
N ASP A 64 -4.83 19.71 -4.29
CA ASP A 64 -3.48 20.27 -4.16
C ASP A 64 -2.37 19.24 -4.43
N ALA A 65 -2.71 18.07 -4.97
CA ALA A 65 -1.77 16.96 -5.21
C ALA A 65 -0.53 17.37 -6.02
N ALA A 66 -0.67 18.26 -7.00
CA ALA A 66 0.45 18.77 -7.80
C ALA A 66 1.41 19.64 -6.95
N ALA A 67 0.88 20.44 -6.04
CA ALA A 67 1.70 21.27 -5.14
C ALA A 67 2.43 20.39 -4.11
N ARG A 68 1.72 19.42 -3.51
CA ARG A 68 2.34 18.48 -2.57
C ARG A 68 3.45 17.65 -3.19
N ASP A 69 3.26 17.16 -4.43
CA ASP A 69 4.30 16.44 -5.17
C ASP A 69 5.56 17.31 -5.38
N ILE A 70 5.40 18.60 -5.66
CA ILE A 70 6.51 19.55 -5.79
C ILE A 70 7.20 19.77 -4.45
N ASP A 71 6.42 20.04 -3.40
CA ASP A 71 6.92 20.36 -2.06
C ASP A 71 7.64 19.19 -1.40
N ASN A 72 7.22 17.97 -1.69
CA ASN A 72 7.83 16.72 -1.19
C ASN A 72 7.99 16.68 0.34
N LYS A 73 7.00 17.17 1.09
CA LYS A 73 6.97 17.11 2.54
C LYS A 73 6.47 15.77 3.04
N SER A 74 6.89 15.35 4.23
CA SER A 74 6.33 14.15 4.86
C SER A 74 4.83 14.28 5.07
N PRO A 75 4.01 13.28 4.69
CA PRO A 75 2.57 13.41 4.58
C PRO A 75 1.83 13.19 5.91
N PHE A 76 2.21 13.89 6.98
CA PHE A 76 1.53 13.78 8.29
C PHE A 76 0.08 14.27 8.24
N ALA A 77 -0.19 15.33 7.46
CA ALA A 77 -1.54 15.85 7.28
C ALA A 77 -2.42 14.82 6.56
N GLU A 78 -1.90 14.20 5.50
CA GLU A 78 -2.59 13.23 4.67
C GLU A 78 -2.89 11.95 5.45
N ILE A 79 -1.96 11.49 6.29
CA ILE A 79 -2.21 10.35 7.19
C ILE A 79 -3.24 10.72 8.27
N SER A 80 -3.22 11.93 8.79
CA SER A 80 -4.25 12.41 9.72
C SER A 80 -5.64 12.43 9.04
N LEU A 81 -5.71 12.80 7.76
CA LEU A 81 -6.94 12.73 6.98
C LEU A 81 -7.42 11.27 6.81
N LEU A 82 -6.52 10.33 6.49
CA LEU A 82 -6.86 8.91 6.44
C LEU A 82 -7.36 8.37 7.79
N LYS A 83 -6.73 8.80 8.90
CA LYS A 83 -7.17 8.45 10.26
C LYS A 83 -8.57 8.96 10.55
N SER A 84 -8.83 10.25 10.34
CA SER A 84 -10.13 10.86 10.63
C SER A 84 -11.25 10.33 9.75
N SER A 85 -10.97 10.00 8.49
CA SER A 85 -11.93 9.40 7.56
C SER A 85 -12.33 7.96 7.93
N GLY A 86 -11.56 7.29 8.81
CA GLY A 86 -11.76 5.90 9.20
C GLY A 86 -11.25 4.87 8.19
N LEU A 87 -10.65 5.28 7.05
CA LEU A 87 -10.20 4.36 6.00
C LEU A 87 -9.13 3.37 6.48
N LEU A 88 -8.33 3.74 7.50
CA LEU A 88 -7.35 2.84 8.10
C LEU A 88 -8.00 1.61 8.78
N LYS A 89 -9.27 1.72 9.18
CA LYS A 89 -9.97 0.68 9.94
C LYS A 89 -10.82 -0.25 9.06
N VAL A 90 -10.84 -0.06 7.75
CA VAL A 90 -11.78 -0.72 6.84
C VAL A 90 -11.77 -2.25 6.93
N LEU A 91 -10.58 -2.87 7.03
CA LEU A 91 -10.42 -4.33 7.16
C LEU A 91 -10.44 -4.83 8.62
N GLY A 92 -10.49 -3.91 9.58
CA GLY A 92 -10.43 -4.24 11.00
C GLY A 92 -11.72 -4.90 11.51
N PRO A 93 -11.60 -5.77 12.54
CA PRO A 93 -12.77 -6.40 13.14
C PRO A 93 -13.77 -5.37 13.73
N THR A 94 -15.06 -5.57 13.49
CA THR A 94 -16.13 -4.69 14.00
C THR A 94 -16.18 -4.65 15.53
N GLY A 95 -15.79 -5.75 16.19
CA GLY A 95 -15.73 -5.83 17.66
C GLY A 95 -14.76 -4.86 18.31
N TYR A 96 -13.78 -4.34 17.56
CA TYR A 96 -12.82 -3.31 18.01
C TYR A 96 -13.08 -1.93 17.37
N GLY A 97 -14.21 -1.76 16.70
CA GLY A 97 -14.55 -0.52 16.00
C GLY A 97 -13.98 -0.40 14.59
N GLY A 98 -13.64 -1.52 13.96
CA GLY A 98 -13.25 -1.61 12.56
C GLY A 98 -14.43 -1.71 11.60
N GLY A 99 -14.14 -1.64 10.30
CA GLY A 99 -15.15 -1.66 9.23
C GLY A 99 -15.67 -3.04 8.87
N GLY A 100 -14.99 -4.12 9.27
CA GLY A 100 -15.38 -5.50 8.97
C GLY A 100 -15.49 -5.82 7.48
N GLN A 101 -14.87 -5.01 6.62
CA GLN A 101 -14.86 -5.27 5.18
C GLN A 101 -13.78 -6.30 4.82
N ASP A 102 -13.95 -6.91 3.67
CA ASP A 102 -13.01 -7.87 3.11
C ASP A 102 -11.95 -7.20 2.21
N TRP A 103 -11.03 -8.01 1.68
CA TRP A 103 -9.96 -7.54 0.81
C TRP A 103 -10.46 -7.01 -0.53
N GLU A 104 -11.58 -7.54 -1.08
CA GLU A 104 -12.15 -7.02 -2.33
C GLU A 104 -12.48 -5.53 -2.18
N ILE A 105 -13.07 -5.15 -1.06
CA ILE A 105 -13.43 -3.76 -0.76
C ILE A 105 -12.18 -2.95 -0.41
N GLY A 106 -11.24 -3.51 0.35
CA GLY A 106 -9.97 -2.87 0.65
C GLY A 106 -9.21 -2.44 -0.62
N TYR A 107 -9.12 -3.32 -1.61
CA TYR A 107 -8.47 -3.03 -2.89
C TYR A 107 -9.18 -1.93 -3.68
N LYS A 108 -10.51 -1.95 -3.75
CA LYS A 108 -11.29 -0.89 -4.40
C LYS A 108 -11.09 0.47 -3.74
N ILE A 109 -10.99 0.51 -2.40
CA ILE A 109 -10.71 1.73 -1.64
C ILE A 109 -9.31 2.27 -1.95
N ILE A 110 -8.29 1.40 -2.00
CA ILE A 110 -6.92 1.78 -2.41
C ILE A 110 -6.95 2.42 -3.80
N ARG A 111 -7.63 1.81 -4.75
CA ARG A 111 -7.77 2.29 -6.13
C ARG A 111 -8.46 3.66 -6.18
N GLU A 112 -9.57 3.85 -5.44
CA GLU A 112 -10.26 5.14 -5.38
C GLU A 112 -9.36 6.24 -4.80
N VAL A 113 -8.66 6.01 -3.68
CA VAL A 113 -7.76 7.01 -3.10
C VAL A 113 -6.60 7.34 -4.04
N ALA A 114 -6.05 6.34 -4.72
CA ALA A 114 -4.95 6.52 -5.69
C ALA A 114 -5.33 7.36 -6.92
N LYS A 115 -6.62 7.51 -7.25
CA LYS A 115 -7.08 8.45 -8.29
C LYS A 115 -6.77 9.90 -7.94
N GLY A 116 -6.89 10.26 -6.68
CA GLY A 116 -6.59 11.60 -6.17
C GLY A 116 -5.09 11.82 -5.97
N ASP A 117 -4.44 10.88 -5.30
CA ASP A 117 -3.01 10.94 -5.00
C ASP A 117 -2.40 9.53 -4.95
N GLY A 118 -1.46 9.25 -5.86
CA GLY A 118 -0.81 7.95 -5.99
C GLY A 118 0.02 7.57 -4.77
N SER A 119 0.71 8.53 -4.17
CA SER A 119 1.51 8.30 -2.95
C SER A 119 0.64 7.92 -1.76
N ILE A 120 -0.47 8.63 -1.56
CA ILE A 120 -1.38 8.37 -0.43
C ILE A 120 -2.17 7.07 -0.66
N GLY A 121 -2.56 6.77 -1.90
CA GLY A 121 -3.15 5.48 -2.25
C GLY A 121 -2.20 4.30 -1.97
N MET A 122 -0.91 4.45 -2.29
CA MET A 122 0.12 3.47 -1.94
C MET A 122 0.27 3.31 -0.41
N LEU A 123 0.38 4.42 0.33
CA LEU A 123 0.51 4.40 1.79
C LEU A 123 -0.67 3.70 2.46
N LEU A 124 -1.91 3.98 2.01
CA LEU A 124 -3.10 3.28 2.49
C LEU A 124 -3.02 1.78 2.20
N GLY A 125 -2.64 1.39 0.99
CA GLY A 125 -2.51 -0.01 0.60
C GLY A 125 -1.47 -0.78 1.43
N TYR A 126 -0.32 -0.18 1.67
CA TYR A 126 0.71 -0.74 2.53
C TYR A 126 0.24 -0.85 3.98
N HIS A 127 -0.43 0.18 4.51
CA HIS A 127 -1.03 0.10 5.83
C HIS A 127 -2.02 -1.07 5.94
N LEU A 128 -2.93 -1.23 4.96
CA LEU A 128 -3.91 -2.31 4.99
C LEU A 128 -3.24 -3.69 5.03
N LEU A 129 -2.14 -3.88 4.28
CA LEU A 129 -1.39 -5.13 4.37
C LEU A 129 -0.69 -5.28 5.72
N TRP A 130 0.09 -4.26 6.13
CA TRP A 130 0.88 -4.38 7.36
C TRP A 130 0.02 -4.52 8.59
N SER A 131 -1.16 -3.90 8.63
CA SER A 131 -2.13 -4.10 9.70
C SER A 131 -2.67 -5.54 9.79
N LYS A 132 -2.55 -6.32 8.70
CA LYS A 132 -2.96 -7.74 8.62
C LYS A 132 -1.78 -8.72 8.72
N THR A 133 -0.57 -8.27 8.99
CA THR A 133 0.59 -9.16 9.06
C THR A 133 0.40 -10.25 10.12
N ALA A 134 -0.07 -9.89 11.32
CA ALA A 134 -0.32 -10.87 12.38
C ALA A 134 -1.46 -11.85 12.05
N ASP A 135 -2.42 -11.47 11.21
CA ASP A 135 -3.47 -12.38 10.72
C ASP A 135 -2.90 -13.51 9.85
N ILE A 136 -1.80 -13.24 9.14
CA ILE A 136 -1.21 -14.14 8.14
C ILE A 136 -0.08 -14.97 8.77
N VAL A 137 0.84 -14.34 9.52
CA VAL A 137 2.05 -14.98 10.03
C VAL A 137 2.13 -15.04 11.57
N GLY A 138 1.12 -14.55 12.29
CA GLY A 138 1.04 -14.62 13.75
C GLY A 138 0.21 -15.81 14.25
N THR A 139 0.27 -16.10 15.54
CA THR A 139 -0.68 -16.99 16.24
C THR A 139 -2.05 -16.31 16.37
N ASP A 140 -3.08 -17.05 16.74
CA ASP A 140 -4.42 -16.46 16.95
C ASP A 140 -4.41 -15.43 18.09
N GLU A 141 -3.63 -15.65 19.15
CA GLU A 141 -3.45 -14.69 20.25
C GLU A 141 -2.74 -13.41 19.77
N GLN A 142 -1.68 -13.53 18.95
CA GLN A 142 -0.99 -12.39 18.37
C GLN A 142 -1.89 -11.62 17.41
N LYS A 143 -2.64 -12.33 16.56
CA LYS A 143 -3.64 -11.74 15.67
C LYS A 143 -4.66 -10.90 16.44
N GLU A 144 -5.30 -11.48 17.46
CA GLU A 144 -6.32 -10.80 18.27
C GLU A 144 -5.74 -9.55 18.93
N ARG A 145 -4.59 -9.67 19.58
CA ARG A 145 -3.91 -8.59 20.28
C ARG A 145 -3.54 -7.42 19.35
N PHE A 146 -2.91 -7.71 18.20
CA PHE A 146 -2.49 -6.67 17.28
C PHE A 146 -3.68 -6.03 16.56
N GLN A 147 -4.71 -6.80 16.18
CA GLN A 147 -5.92 -6.24 15.59
C GLN A 147 -6.62 -5.27 16.56
N LYS A 148 -6.76 -5.67 17.82
CA LYS A 148 -7.31 -4.81 18.87
C LYS A 148 -6.50 -3.53 19.01
N LEU A 149 -5.18 -3.65 19.19
CA LEU A 149 -4.28 -2.51 19.35
C LEU A 149 -4.38 -1.51 18.19
N ILE A 150 -4.30 -2.00 16.94
CA ILE A 150 -4.29 -1.16 15.75
C ILE A 150 -5.63 -0.44 15.58
N ILE A 151 -6.74 -1.16 15.73
CA ILE A 151 -8.08 -0.63 15.42
C ILE A 151 -8.59 0.30 16.53
N GLU A 152 -8.46 -0.06 17.81
CA GLU A 152 -8.90 0.79 18.91
C GLU A 152 -8.16 2.12 18.96
N ASN A 153 -6.85 2.11 18.66
CA ASN A 153 -6.03 3.32 18.68
C ASN A 153 -5.96 4.05 17.33
N ASN A 154 -6.59 3.51 16.29
CA ASN A 154 -6.52 4.09 14.93
C ASN A 154 -5.09 4.29 14.44
N TYR A 155 -4.22 3.31 14.68
CA TYR A 155 -2.81 3.39 14.34
C TYR A 155 -2.57 3.19 12.85
N PHE A 156 -1.67 3.99 12.29
CA PHE A 156 -1.11 3.76 10.96
C PHE A 156 0.09 2.82 11.07
N VAL A 157 0.10 1.76 10.27
CA VAL A 157 1.17 0.75 10.27
C VAL A 157 2.03 0.91 9.03
N GLY A 158 3.32 1.17 9.23
CA GLY A 158 4.35 1.15 8.21
C GLY A 158 5.14 -0.16 8.21
N GLY A 159 6.11 -0.29 7.34
CA GLY A 159 6.90 -1.51 7.29
C GLY A 159 8.33 -1.32 6.79
N ALA A 160 9.26 -1.98 7.44
CA ALA A 160 10.66 -2.14 7.04
C ALA A 160 10.91 -3.62 6.71
N VAL A 161 10.20 -4.10 5.69
CA VAL A 161 10.23 -5.48 5.21
C VAL A 161 10.83 -5.50 3.82
N ASN A 162 12.12 -5.85 3.74
CA ASN A 162 12.80 -6.10 2.49
C ASN A 162 13.66 -7.36 2.68
N PRO A 163 13.17 -8.53 2.22
CA PRO A 163 13.88 -9.78 2.44
C PRO A 163 15.23 -9.88 1.69
N ARG A 164 15.50 -8.97 0.76
CA ARG A 164 16.81 -8.88 0.07
C ARG A 164 17.85 -8.08 0.85
N ASP A 165 17.42 -7.24 1.80
CA ASP A 165 18.30 -6.49 2.70
C ASP A 165 18.67 -7.39 3.88
N ASN A 166 19.78 -8.10 3.78
CA ASN A 166 20.33 -8.92 4.86
C ASN A 166 21.05 -8.09 5.95
N ASP A 167 20.90 -6.76 5.89
CA ASP A 167 21.62 -5.84 6.78
C ASP A 167 20.92 -5.66 8.14
N LEU A 168 19.84 -6.40 8.40
CA LEU A 168 19.16 -6.43 9.69
C LEU A 168 19.40 -7.77 10.40
N ALA A 169 20.27 -7.77 11.40
CA ALA A 169 20.56 -8.92 12.23
C ALA A 169 19.67 -8.92 13.49
N ILE A 170 19.20 -10.10 13.86
CA ILE A 170 18.40 -10.32 15.07
C ILE A 170 19.19 -11.24 16.02
N SER A 171 19.41 -10.81 17.25
CA SER A 171 20.11 -11.60 18.27
C SER A 171 19.19 -11.95 19.44
N ASP A 172 19.33 -13.15 19.99
CA ASP A 172 18.62 -13.61 21.19
C ASP A 172 19.36 -13.13 22.46
N HIS A 173 18.69 -12.36 23.29
CA HIS A 173 19.19 -11.86 24.59
C HIS A 173 18.47 -12.49 25.79
N GLY A 174 17.91 -13.66 25.61
CA GLY A 174 17.26 -14.42 26.67
C GLY A 174 15.77 -14.21 26.72
N ASP A 175 15.28 -13.16 27.32
CA ASP A 175 13.85 -12.82 27.40
C ASP A 175 13.32 -12.03 26.19
N HIS A 176 14.23 -11.45 25.40
CA HIS A 176 13.88 -10.64 24.24
C HIS A 176 14.86 -10.83 23.08
N LEU A 177 14.41 -10.43 21.92
CA LEU A 177 15.21 -10.25 20.70
C LEU A 177 15.71 -8.82 20.60
N VAL A 178 16.89 -8.64 20.02
CA VAL A 178 17.44 -7.32 19.70
C VAL A 178 17.69 -7.24 18.19
N PHE A 179 17.12 -6.22 17.56
CA PHE A 179 17.25 -5.95 16.14
C PHE A 179 18.26 -4.84 15.91
N ASN A 180 19.26 -5.09 15.06
CA ASN A 180 20.31 -4.14 14.71
C ASN A 180 20.63 -4.17 13.22
N GLY A 181 20.79 -3.01 12.61
CA GLY A 181 21.17 -2.89 11.21
C GLY A 181 20.48 -1.76 10.48
N SER A 182 20.17 -1.96 9.20
CA SER A 182 19.48 -0.98 8.39
C SER A 182 18.51 -1.66 7.43
N LYS A 183 17.49 -0.91 7.01
CA LYS A 183 16.58 -1.30 5.94
C LYS A 183 16.40 -0.15 4.97
N HIS A 184 16.23 -0.49 3.69
CA HIS A 184 15.85 0.43 2.63
C HIS A 184 14.39 0.20 2.23
N PHE A 185 13.77 1.18 1.57
CA PHE A 185 12.37 1.13 1.17
C PHE A 185 11.40 0.93 2.35
N ASN A 186 11.66 1.67 3.44
CA ASN A 186 10.82 1.68 4.63
C ASN A 186 9.55 2.53 4.41
N THR A 187 8.63 2.04 3.58
CA THR A 187 7.43 2.76 3.17
C THR A 187 6.56 3.13 4.37
N GLY A 188 6.31 4.44 4.52
CA GLY A 188 5.46 4.99 5.57
C GLY A 188 6.07 4.93 6.98
N GLY A 189 7.33 4.49 7.13
CA GLY A 189 7.92 4.28 8.46
C GLY A 189 7.90 5.53 9.32
N VAL A 190 8.37 6.67 8.81
CA VAL A 190 8.48 7.92 9.58
C VAL A 190 7.15 8.48 10.06
N ILE A 191 6.07 8.18 9.36
CA ILE A 191 4.71 8.66 9.64
C ILE A 191 3.84 7.61 10.33
N SER A 192 4.41 6.43 10.63
CA SER A 192 3.67 5.32 11.25
C SER A 192 3.67 5.41 12.78
N ASP A 193 2.62 4.85 13.38
CA ASP A 193 2.54 4.61 14.82
C ASP A 193 3.23 3.29 15.17
N LEU A 194 3.08 2.29 14.29
CA LEU A 194 3.69 0.97 14.39
C LEU A 194 4.47 0.65 13.12
N THR A 195 5.60 -0.04 13.27
CA THR A 195 6.42 -0.54 12.15
C THR A 195 6.51 -2.05 12.19
N VAL A 196 6.21 -2.70 11.07
CA VAL A 196 6.53 -4.11 10.85
C VAL A 196 8.01 -4.22 10.54
N LEU A 197 8.74 -4.98 11.32
CA LEU A 197 10.14 -5.34 11.10
C LEU A 197 10.24 -6.78 10.62
N GLU A 198 11.20 -7.04 9.73
CA GLU A 198 11.56 -8.39 9.30
C GLU A 198 13.07 -8.50 9.18
N GLY A 199 13.62 -9.60 9.69
CA GLY A 199 15.05 -9.92 9.59
C GLY A 199 15.31 -11.40 9.86
N VAL A 200 16.58 -11.78 9.83
CA VAL A 200 17.00 -13.18 10.05
C VAL A 200 17.60 -13.33 11.44
N LEU A 201 17.14 -14.35 12.20
CA LEU A 201 17.71 -14.68 13.48
C LEU A 201 19.15 -15.18 13.30
N SER A 202 20.10 -14.52 13.95
CA SER A 202 21.54 -14.79 13.83
C SER A 202 21.87 -16.25 14.12
N GLY A 203 22.71 -16.83 13.28
CA GLY A 203 23.10 -18.25 13.34
C GLY A 203 22.05 -19.22 12.78
N THR A 204 20.96 -18.71 12.19
CA THR A 204 19.91 -19.52 11.55
C THR A 204 19.57 -18.96 10.17
N SER A 205 18.68 -19.65 9.43
CA SER A 205 18.02 -19.14 8.23
C SER A 205 16.58 -18.68 8.50
N ASN A 206 16.16 -18.61 9.75
CA ASN A 206 14.78 -18.35 10.11
C ASN A 206 14.48 -16.84 10.11
N HIS A 207 13.45 -16.45 9.40
CA HIS A 207 12.93 -15.08 9.41
C HIS A 207 12.06 -14.84 10.63
N VAL A 208 12.20 -13.67 11.23
CA VAL A 208 11.37 -13.19 12.33
C VAL A 208 10.65 -11.92 11.87
N PHE A 209 9.34 -11.94 11.96
CA PHE A 209 8.50 -10.76 11.83
C PHE A 209 8.10 -10.23 13.20
N ALA A 210 8.10 -8.92 13.38
CA ALA A 210 7.61 -8.27 14.59
C ALA A 210 6.88 -6.98 14.25
N ILE A 211 5.92 -6.59 15.08
CA ILE A 211 5.23 -5.31 15.01
C ILE A 211 5.63 -4.51 16.24
N VAL A 212 6.27 -3.36 16.04
CA VAL A 212 6.83 -2.56 17.12
C VAL A 212 6.38 -1.11 17.06
N PRO A 213 6.31 -0.38 18.20
CA PRO A 213 6.08 1.06 18.20
C PRO A 213 7.18 1.79 17.43
N THR A 214 6.81 2.61 16.45
CA THR A 214 7.78 3.42 15.68
C THR A 214 8.47 4.47 16.56
N SER A 215 7.82 4.88 17.66
CA SER A 215 8.39 5.81 18.64
C SER A 215 9.42 5.17 19.57
N GLN A 216 9.65 3.85 19.50
CA GLN A 216 10.70 3.20 20.30
C GLN A 216 12.06 3.81 19.99
N PRO A 217 12.88 4.17 21.01
CA PRO A 217 14.23 4.66 20.75
C PRO A 217 15.06 3.66 19.96
N GLY A 218 15.83 4.14 18.99
CA GLY A 218 16.66 3.31 18.11
C GLY A 218 16.25 3.32 16.65
N PHE A 219 15.10 3.90 16.30
CA PHE A 219 14.78 4.20 14.90
C PHE A 219 15.40 5.53 14.48
N GLU A 220 16.25 5.50 13.46
CA GLU A 220 16.87 6.69 12.84
C GLU A 220 16.49 6.73 11.36
N PHE A 221 15.48 7.52 11.00
CA PHE A 221 15.03 7.70 9.63
C PHE A 221 15.95 8.67 8.89
N ALA A 222 16.40 8.27 7.70
CA ALA A 222 17.34 9.08 6.91
C ALA A 222 16.69 10.25 6.16
N HIS A 223 15.37 10.25 5.99
CA HIS A 223 14.60 11.24 5.20
C HIS A 223 15.19 11.48 3.81
N ASN A 224 15.65 10.41 3.16
CA ASN A 224 16.36 10.45 1.90
C ASN A 224 15.51 9.98 0.70
N TRP A 225 14.18 9.94 0.86
CA TRP A 225 13.27 9.59 -0.23
C TRP A 225 13.03 10.79 -1.15
N ASN A 226 13.77 10.86 -2.24
CA ASN A 226 13.65 11.93 -3.24
C ASN A 226 13.67 11.33 -4.66
N ASN A 227 12.74 10.44 -4.93
CA ASN A 227 12.60 9.75 -6.21
C ASN A 227 11.77 10.56 -7.20
N ILE A 228 11.75 10.10 -8.46
CA ILE A 228 11.04 10.79 -9.53
C ILE A 228 9.51 10.83 -9.31
N GLY A 229 8.95 9.83 -8.63
CA GLY A 229 7.54 9.71 -8.30
C GLY A 229 7.31 9.06 -6.96
N LEU A 230 6.05 8.96 -6.54
CA LEU A 230 5.63 8.50 -5.21
C LEU A 230 6.36 9.26 -4.09
N ARG A 231 6.49 10.54 -4.29
CA ARG A 231 7.39 11.39 -3.51
C ARG A 231 7.01 11.51 -2.04
N LEU A 232 5.72 11.36 -1.73
CA LEU A 232 5.18 11.47 -0.37
C LEU A 232 5.15 10.14 0.40
N THR A 233 5.75 9.04 -0.11
CA THR A 233 5.63 7.74 0.55
C THR A 233 6.62 7.50 1.69
N GLU A 234 7.58 8.41 1.90
CA GLU A 234 8.62 8.24 2.92
C GLU A 234 9.26 6.84 2.88
N SER A 235 9.55 6.37 1.66
CA SER A 235 10.13 5.04 1.44
C SER A 235 11.66 5.04 1.54
N GLY A 236 12.24 5.95 2.32
CA GLY A 236 13.67 6.08 2.52
C GLY A 236 14.31 4.98 3.36
N SER A 237 15.54 5.22 3.77
CA SER A 237 16.30 4.31 4.61
C SER A 237 16.04 4.56 6.10
N VAL A 238 16.13 3.50 6.89
CA VAL A 238 16.07 3.55 8.35
C VAL A 238 17.20 2.74 8.95
N LYS A 239 17.90 3.31 9.95
CA LYS A 239 18.77 2.56 10.85
C LYS A 239 17.96 2.06 12.03
N ILE A 240 18.27 0.88 12.47
CA ILE A 240 17.62 0.16 13.55
C ILE A 240 18.71 -0.18 14.55
N ASN A 241 18.69 0.47 15.72
CA ASN A 241 19.72 0.35 16.75
C ASN A 241 19.06 -0.14 18.04
N ASP A 242 19.43 -1.35 18.46
CA ASP A 242 19.01 -1.98 19.71
C ASP A 242 17.48 -1.99 19.93
N ILE A 243 16.71 -2.19 18.86
CA ILE A 243 15.27 -2.34 18.98
C ILE A 243 14.95 -3.66 19.66
N LYS A 244 14.30 -3.57 20.83
CA LYS A 244 13.96 -4.71 21.67
C LYS A 244 12.57 -5.23 21.34
N VAL A 245 12.48 -6.54 21.17
CA VAL A 245 11.23 -7.25 20.88
C VAL A 245 11.10 -8.46 21.80
N PRO A 246 10.11 -8.53 22.70
CA PRO A 246 9.86 -9.73 23.47
C PRO A 246 9.61 -10.93 22.56
N TRP A 247 10.01 -12.12 22.96
CA TRP A 247 9.74 -13.33 22.19
C TRP A 247 8.24 -13.56 21.93
N SER A 248 7.36 -13.06 22.82
CA SER A 248 5.91 -13.09 22.63
C SER A 248 5.43 -12.27 21.42
N ASP A 249 6.26 -11.35 20.93
CA ASP A 249 5.96 -10.45 19.80
C ASP A 249 6.65 -10.90 18.50
N ALA A 250 7.48 -11.95 18.55
CA ALA A 250 7.96 -12.65 17.36
C ALA A 250 6.79 -13.41 16.71
N LEU A 251 6.29 -12.89 15.57
CA LEU A 251 5.07 -13.43 14.95
C LEU A 251 5.26 -14.88 14.49
N GLY A 252 4.35 -15.75 14.93
CA GLY A 252 4.36 -17.17 14.57
C GLY A 252 5.44 -18.01 15.27
N TRP A 253 6.04 -17.46 16.33
CA TRP A 253 7.04 -18.19 17.14
C TRP A 253 6.48 -18.59 18.50
N ASP A 254 6.94 -19.73 19.01
CA ASP A 254 6.71 -20.12 20.40
C ASP A 254 7.74 -19.42 21.31
N ALA A 255 7.24 -18.56 22.19
CA ALA A 255 8.08 -17.74 23.05
C ALA A 255 8.89 -18.56 24.10
N THR A 256 8.45 -19.75 24.42
CA THR A 256 9.12 -20.61 25.42
C THR A 256 10.26 -21.41 24.80
N SER A 257 9.97 -22.10 23.70
CA SER A 257 10.97 -22.91 22.99
C SER A 257 11.85 -22.09 22.05
N LYS A 258 11.44 -20.83 21.75
CA LYS A 258 12.12 -19.93 20.82
C LYS A 258 12.27 -20.53 19.41
N LYS A 259 11.24 -21.20 18.95
CA LYS A 259 11.20 -21.86 17.64
C LYS A 259 10.02 -21.36 16.81
N PRO A 260 10.17 -21.29 15.47
CA PRO A 260 9.04 -21.04 14.60
C PRO A 260 8.00 -22.15 14.76
N LEU A 261 6.74 -21.78 14.72
CA LEU A 261 5.62 -22.73 14.74
C LEU A 261 5.34 -23.18 13.30
N ASP A 262 5.65 -24.44 12.99
CA ASP A 262 5.42 -25.01 11.65
C ASP A 262 3.95 -24.90 11.23
N SER A 263 3.02 -25.01 12.17
CA SER A 263 1.59 -24.84 11.93
C SER A 263 1.17 -23.43 11.53
N VAL A 264 2.08 -22.46 11.66
CA VAL A 264 1.82 -21.04 11.30
C VAL A 264 2.72 -20.60 10.14
N LEU A 265 4.03 -20.85 10.23
CA LEU A 265 5.01 -20.27 9.30
C LEU A 265 5.41 -21.21 8.14
N SER A 266 5.23 -22.55 8.30
CA SER A 266 5.61 -23.54 7.28
C SER A 266 4.43 -23.98 6.40
N ILE A 267 3.31 -23.28 6.45
CA ILE A 267 2.10 -23.60 5.67
C ILE A 267 1.91 -22.61 4.50
N PRO A 268 1.26 -23.04 3.40
CA PRO A 268 1.03 -22.15 2.24
C PRO A 268 0.32 -20.84 2.57
N PHE A 269 -0.57 -20.84 3.57
CA PHE A 269 -1.28 -19.64 4.02
C PHE A 269 -0.35 -18.51 4.44
N ALA A 270 0.76 -18.78 5.12
CA ALA A 270 1.72 -17.77 5.54
C ALA A 270 2.35 -17.02 4.36
N THR A 271 2.43 -17.64 3.19
CA THR A 271 3.00 -17.03 1.98
C THR A 271 2.02 -16.14 1.21
N LEU A 272 0.77 -16.00 1.67
CA LEU A 272 -0.22 -15.09 1.07
C LEU A 272 0.16 -13.62 1.22
N LEU A 273 1.13 -13.25 2.07
CA LEU A 273 1.63 -11.88 2.16
C LEU A 273 2.03 -11.32 0.79
N LEU A 274 2.76 -12.10 -0.02
CA LEU A 274 3.28 -11.62 -1.30
C LEU A 274 2.18 -11.38 -2.34
N PRO A 275 1.29 -12.33 -2.70
CA PRO A 275 0.23 -12.04 -3.66
C PRO A 275 -0.71 -10.95 -3.16
N THR A 276 -0.96 -10.85 -1.86
CA THR A 276 -1.79 -9.78 -1.29
C THR A 276 -1.18 -8.40 -1.53
N ILE A 277 0.13 -8.21 -1.28
CA ILE A 277 0.79 -6.92 -1.54
C ILE A 277 0.92 -6.64 -3.04
N GLN A 278 1.18 -7.64 -3.88
CA GLN A 278 1.27 -7.43 -5.32
C GLN A 278 -0.07 -6.98 -5.92
N LEU A 279 -1.19 -7.41 -5.34
CA LEU A 279 -2.50 -6.92 -5.75
C LEU A 279 -2.81 -5.50 -5.22
N VAL A 280 -2.24 -5.09 -4.08
CA VAL A 280 -2.20 -3.67 -3.68
C VAL A 280 -1.53 -2.84 -4.78
N PHE A 281 -0.38 -3.30 -5.30
CA PHE A 281 0.34 -2.62 -6.37
C PHE A 281 -0.53 -2.45 -7.63
N ALA A 282 -1.14 -3.53 -8.10
CA ALA A 282 -2.03 -3.51 -9.27
C ALA A 282 -3.18 -2.50 -9.09
N ASN A 283 -3.77 -2.42 -7.89
CA ASN A 283 -4.88 -1.52 -7.62
C ASN A 283 -4.46 -0.05 -7.58
N PHE A 284 -3.36 0.31 -6.94
CA PHE A 284 -2.98 1.73 -6.97
C PHE A 284 -2.40 2.15 -8.34
N TYR A 285 -1.73 1.28 -9.12
CA TYR A 285 -1.37 1.60 -10.52
C TYR A 285 -2.61 1.93 -11.34
N LEU A 286 -3.62 1.07 -11.26
CA LEU A 286 -4.88 1.26 -11.97
C LEU A 286 -5.58 2.55 -11.51
N GLY A 287 -5.62 2.82 -10.20
CA GLY A 287 -6.19 4.06 -9.65
C GLY A 287 -5.47 5.30 -10.17
N ILE A 288 -4.13 5.32 -10.15
CA ILE A 288 -3.33 6.42 -10.71
C ILE A 288 -3.66 6.64 -12.20
N ALA A 289 -3.76 5.57 -12.99
CA ALA A 289 -4.07 5.68 -14.41
C ALA A 289 -5.50 6.17 -14.67
N GLN A 290 -6.48 5.72 -13.90
CA GLN A 290 -7.86 6.22 -13.94
C GLN A 290 -7.91 7.71 -13.57
N GLY A 291 -7.24 8.11 -12.49
CA GLY A 291 -7.13 9.52 -12.07
C GLY A 291 -6.45 10.39 -13.14
N SER A 292 -5.41 9.87 -13.81
CA SER A 292 -4.74 10.53 -14.92
C SER A 292 -5.69 10.79 -16.10
N LEU A 293 -6.51 9.79 -16.46
CA LEU A 293 -7.47 9.94 -17.56
C LEU A 293 -8.60 10.90 -17.20
N GLU A 294 -9.09 10.88 -15.97
CA GLU A 294 -10.10 11.82 -15.47
C GLU A 294 -9.56 13.26 -15.45
N PHE A 295 -8.33 13.45 -14.97
CA PHE A 295 -7.66 14.76 -15.00
C PHE A 295 -7.48 15.26 -16.44
N ALA A 296 -6.99 14.39 -17.33
CA ALA A 296 -6.81 14.72 -18.75
C ALA A 296 -8.13 15.09 -19.42
N ARG A 297 -9.24 14.39 -19.11
CA ARG A 297 -10.58 14.71 -19.60
C ARG A 297 -10.97 16.14 -19.21
N GLY A 298 -10.82 16.50 -17.93
CA GLY A 298 -11.10 17.86 -17.46
C GLY A 298 -10.26 18.90 -18.19
N TYR A 299 -8.96 18.63 -18.37
CA TYR A 299 -8.05 19.52 -19.07
C TYR A 299 -8.40 19.65 -20.57
N THR A 300 -8.69 18.55 -21.23
CA THR A 300 -9.04 18.54 -22.67
C THR A 300 -10.32 19.30 -22.95
N THR A 301 -11.34 19.12 -22.12
CA THR A 301 -12.63 19.80 -22.30
C THR A 301 -12.58 21.32 -22.04
N THR A 302 -11.61 21.80 -21.25
CA THR A 302 -11.56 23.22 -20.84
C THR A 302 -10.40 23.99 -21.45
N SER A 303 -9.29 23.33 -21.78
CA SER A 303 -8.02 24.02 -22.05
C SER A 303 -7.35 23.61 -23.36
N THR A 304 -7.63 22.40 -23.89
CA THR A 304 -7.04 21.93 -25.15
C THR A 304 -7.75 22.59 -26.33
N ARG A 305 -7.00 22.95 -27.39
CA ARG A 305 -7.51 23.55 -28.60
C ARG A 305 -7.58 22.50 -29.71
N ALA A 306 -8.55 22.60 -30.59
CA ALA A 306 -8.57 21.88 -31.85
C ALA A 306 -7.32 22.20 -32.69
N TRP A 307 -6.87 21.25 -33.50
CA TRP A 307 -5.74 21.45 -34.41
C TRP A 307 -6.16 22.20 -35.68
N PRO A 308 -5.59 23.36 -35.98
CA PRO A 308 -6.11 24.23 -37.06
C PRO A 308 -5.59 23.85 -38.44
N PHE A 309 -4.66 22.89 -38.59
CA PHE A 309 -4.00 22.61 -39.85
C PHE A 309 -4.11 21.14 -40.25
N GLY A 310 -4.59 20.85 -41.44
CA GLY A 310 -4.61 19.50 -42.02
C GLY A 310 -5.46 18.48 -41.26
N GLY A 311 -6.27 18.94 -40.30
CA GLY A 311 -7.19 18.13 -39.52
C GLY A 311 -8.62 18.22 -40.00
N ASP A 312 -9.57 17.86 -39.13
CA ASP A 312 -11.01 17.84 -39.42
C ASP A 312 -11.65 19.21 -39.40
N ASN A 313 -10.89 20.31 -39.21
CA ASN A 313 -11.38 21.67 -39.04
C ASN A 313 -12.50 21.81 -37.98
N LYS A 314 -12.25 21.25 -36.81
CA LYS A 314 -13.20 21.27 -35.69
C LYS A 314 -13.03 22.54 -34.85
N ASP A 315 -14.11 22.98 -34.24
CA ASP A 315 -14.10 24.13 -33.33
C ASP A 315 -13.62 23.77 -31.94
N SER A 316 -13.79 22.50 -31.54
CA SER A 316 -13.43 21.97 -30.22
C SER A 316 -12.49 20.78 -30.31
N ALA A 317 -11.54 20.66 -29.33
CA ALA A 317 -10.70 19.51 -29.19
C ALA A 317 -11.50 18.19 -28.97
N THR A 318 -12.67 18.29 -28.35
CA THR A 318 -13.54 17.14 -28.07
C THR A 318 -14.25 16.61 -29.33
N GLU A 319 -14.13 17.28 -30.45
CA GLU A 319 -14.68 16.85 -31.76
C GLU A 319 -13.58 16.27 -32.67
N GLU A 320 -12.31 16.41 -32.31
CA GLU A 320 -11.18 15.88 -33.05
C GLU A 320 -11.15 14.36 -33.04
N PHE A 321 -11.09 13.74 -34.23
CA PHE A 321 -11.08 12.27 -34.35
C PHE A 321 -9.94 11.62 -33.56
N TYR A 322 -8.72 12.17 -33.63
CA TYR A 322 -7.57 11.56 -32.95
C TYR A 322 -7.69 11.63 -31.42
N ILE A 323 -8.31 12.68 -30.86
CA ILE A 323 -8.57 12.82 -29.43
C ILE A 323 -9.62 11.79 -28.98
N LEU A 324 -10.73 11.70 -29.72
CA LEU A 324 -11.79 10.73 -29.41
C LEU A 324 -11.29 9.29 -29.50
N GLU A 325 -10.49 8.97 -30.53
CA GLU A 325 -9.87 7.64 -30.69
C GLU A 325 -8.98 7.30 -29.50
N ARG A 326 -8.11 8.21 -29.06
CA ARG A 326 -7.20 8.00 -27.94
C ARG A 326 -7.96 7.79 -26.63
N TYR A 327 -8.94 8.65 -26.31
CA TYR A 327 -9.77 8.46 -25.12
C TYR A 327 -10.52 7.14 -25.13
N GLY A 328 -11.11 6.76 -26.28
CA GLY A 328 -11.79 5.47 -26.44
C GLY A 328 -10.86 4.30 -26.20
N ASN A 329 -9.63 4.35 -26.75
CA ASN A 329 -8.62 3.33 -26.56
C ASN A 329 -8.16 3.21 -25.09
N PHE A 330 -7.83 4.33 -24.45
CA PHE A 330 -7.42 4.33 -23.04
C PHE A 330 -8.53 3.83 -22.12
N HIS A 331 -9.76 4.29 -22.34
CA HIS A 331 -10.90 3.87 -21.55
C HIS A 331 -11.17 2.37 -21.65
N ALA A 332 -11.13 1.81 -22.86
CA ALA A 332 -11.32 0.38 -23.08
C ALA A 332 -10.26 -0.47 -22.34
N HIS A 333 -8.98 -0.08 -22.40
CA HIS A 333 -7.91 -0.79 -21.71
C HIS A 333 -8.03 -0.68 -20.18
N LEU A 334 -8.43 0.50 -19.65
CA LEU A 334 -8.67 0.66 -18.22
C LEU A 334 -9.83 -0.22 -17.73
N LEU A 335 -10.93 -0.29 -18.49
CA LEU A 335 -12.06 -1.18 -18.15
C LEU A 335 -11.64 -2.66 -18.15
N ALA A 336 -10.84 -3.09 -19.11
CA ALA A 336 -10.33 -4.46 -19.14
C ALA A 336 -9.38 -4.77 -17.96
N ALA A 337 -8.48 -3.83 -17.64
CA ALA A 337 -7.58 -3.95 -16.49
C ALA A 337 -8.37 -3.95 -15.17
N GLU A 338 -9.41 -3.13 -15.05
CA GLU A 338 -10.29 -3.09 -13.88
C GLU A 338 -11.01 -4.42 -13.66
N ALA A 339 -11.64 -4.96 -14.70
CA ALA A 339 -12.36 -6.22 -14.62
C ALA A 339 -11.44 -7.39 -14.19
N LEU A 340 -10.22 -7.44 -14.72
CA LEU A 340 -9.22 -8.44 -14.33
C LEU A 340 -8.76 -8.25 -12.88
N THR A 341 -8.50 -7.00 -12.50
CA THR A 341 -8.04 -6.67 -11.13
C THR A 341 -9.13 -6.94 -10.10
N ASP A 342 -10.39 -6.64 -10.41
CA ASP A 342 -11.54 -6.97 -9.55
C ASP A 342 -11.71 -8.50 -9.41
N ARG A 343 -11.50 -9.26 -10.47
CA ARG A 343 -11.50 -10.72 -10.38
C ARG A 343 -10.39 -11.23 -9.46
N ALA A 344 -9.16 -10.75 -9.61
CA ALA A 344 -8.04 -11.12 -8.74
C ALA A 344 -8.29 -10.69 -7.28
N SER A 345 -8.92 -9.54 -7.07
CA SER A 345 -9.30 -9.04 -5.73
C SER A 345 -10.29 -9.97 -5.05
N LYS A 346 -11.26 -10.48 -5.81
CA LYS A 346 -12.22 -11.46 -5.31
C LYS A 346 -11.54 -12.78 -4.92
N GLU A 347 -10.61 -13.29 -5.74
CA GLU A 347 -9.89 -14.53 -5.46
C GLU A 347 -9.05 -14.44 -4.16
N ILE A 348 -8.36 -13.31 -3.92
CA ILE A 348 -7.66 -13.07 -2.66
C ILE A 348 -8.66 -12.97 -1.50
N SER A 349 -9.78 -12.25 -1.67
CA SER A 349 -10.79 -12.11 -0.62
C SER A 349 -11.40 -13.46 -0.25
N ASP A 350 -11.78 -14.26 -1.24
CA ASP A 350 -12.39 -15.59 -1.05
C ASP A 350 -11.45 -16.54 -0.28
N ILE A 351 -10.14 -16.52 -0.58
CA ILE A 351 -9.15 -17.34 0.15
C ILE A 351 -9.09 -16.92 1.64
N PHE A 352 -9.03 -15.64 1.93
CA PHE A 352 -9.01 -15.19 3.33
C PHE A 352 -10.32 -15.47 4.06
N LEU A 353 -11.47 -15.31 3.40
CA LEU A 353 -12.78 -15.60 3.99
C LEU A 353 -12.98 -17.10 4.24
N THR A 354 -12.52 -17.95 3.32
CA THR A 354 -12.73 -19.40 3.39
C THR A 354 -11.71 -20.07 4.31
N HIS A 355 -10.44 -19.70 4.21
CA HIS A 355 -9.33 -20.40 4.84
C HIS A 355 -8.70 -19.64 6.03
N GLY A 356 -9.03 -18.35 6.23
CA GLY A 356 -8.39 -17.52 7.24
C GLY A 356 -8.55 -18.01 8.68
N GLY A 357 -9.66 -18.71 8.99
CA GLY A 357 -9.90 -19.29 10.32
C GLY A 357 -9.10 -20.58 10.57
N LYS A 358 -8.93 -21.43 9.56
CA LYS A 358 -8.24 -22.73 9.67
C LYS A 358 -6.83 -22.72 9.11
N ARG A 359 -6.50 -21.73 8.26
CA ARG A 359 -5.23 -21.63 7.52
C ARG A 359 -4.90 -22.87 6.66
N ASP A 360 -5.94 -23.57 6.18
CA ASP A 360 -5.86 -24.86 5.50
C ASP A 360 -5.82 -24.77 3.97
N VAL A 361 -5.43 -23.61 3.43
CA VAL A 361 -5.23 -23.43 1.97
C VAL A 361 -4.12 -24.38 1.47
N SER A 362 -4.40 -25.10 0.39
CA SER A 362 -3.39 -25.95 -0.24
C SER A 362 -2.38 -25.14 -1.07
N ALA A 363 -1.21 -25.70 -1.33
CA ALA A 363 -0.21 -25.07 -2.20
C ALA A 363 -0.76 -24.78 -3.60
N ARG A 364 -1.59 -25.69 -4.14
CA ARG A 364 -2.24 -25.49 -5.45
C ARG A 364 -3.22 -24.31 -5.44
N GLN A 365 -4.14 -24.23 -4.47
CA GLN A 365 -5.07 -23.11 -4.35
C GLN A 365 -4.35 -21.77 -4.17
N ARG A 366 -3.31 -21.75 -3.31
CA ARG A 366 -2.47 -20.56 -3.12
C ARG A 366 -1.79 -20.16 -4.44
N GLY A 367 -1.26 -21.14 -5.20
CA GLY A 367 -0.63 -20.91 -6.48
C GLY A 367 -1.60 -20.36 -7.53
N GLU A 368 -2.78 -20.92 -7.66
CA GLU A 368 -3.82 -20.45 -8.60
C GLU A 368 -4.25 -19.00 -8.32
N VAL A 369 -4.35 -18.62 -7.06
CA VAL A 369 -4.61 -17.21 -6.70
C VAL A 369 -3.43 -16.31 -7.07
N ALA A 370 -2.18 -16.77 -6.90
CA ALA A 370 -1.01 -16.02 -7.33
C ALA A 370 -1.00 -15.79 -8.86
N GLU A 371 -1.51 -16.72 -9.68
CA GLU A 371 -1.64 -16.54 -11.13
C GLU A 371 -2.64 -15.42 -11.50
N TRP A 372 -3.77 -15.32 -10.80
CA TRP A 372 -4.69 -14.19 -10.97
C TRP A 372 -4.01 -12.85 -10.63
N VAL A 373 -3.26 -12.82 -9.55
CA VAL A 373 -2.52 -11.63 -9.11
C VAL A 373 -1.40 -11.28 -10.09
N ALA A 374 -0.65 -12.27 -10.58
CA ALA A 374 0.38 -12.08 -11.60
C ALA A 374 -0.21 -11.48 -12.88
N SER A 375 -1.37 -12.02 -13.34
CA SER A 375 -2.09 -11.50 -14.51
C SER A 375 -2.51 -10.04 -14.30
N ALA A 376 -3.12 -9.71 -13.15
CA ALA A 376 -3.51 -8.35 -12.82
C ALA A 376 -2.30 -7.41 -12.79
N LYS A 377 -1.17 -7.83 -12.20
CA LYS A 377 0.05 -7.04 -12.13
C LYS A 377 0.64 -6.75 -13.50
N VAL A 378 0.72 -7.75 -14.40
CA VAL A 378 1.23 -7.58 -15.77
C VAL A 378 0.37 -6.56 -16.51
N VAL A 379 -0.95 -6.79 -16.55
CA VAL A 379 -1.87 -5.95 -17.33
C VAL A 379 -1.97 -4.54 -16.79
N THR A 380 -2.04 -4.37 -15.46
CA THR A 380 -2.12 -3.02 -14.86
C THR A 380 -0.82 -2.24 -15.03
N THR A 381 0.35 -2.89 -14.97
CA THR A 381 1.63 -2.24 -15.24
C THR A 381 1.66 -1.66 -16.65
N ASP A 382 1.37 -2.46 -17.66
CA ASP A 382 1.43 -2.04 -19.06
C ASP A 382 0.36 -0.98 -19.37
N THR A 383 -0.88 -1.22 -18.94
CA THR A 383 -2.00 -0.29 -19.16
C THR A 383 -1.75 1.05 -18.47
N SER A 384 -1.31 1.04 -17.22
CA SER A 384 -1.11 2.28 -16.46
C SER A 384 0.04 3.12 -17.02
N LEU A 385 1.17 2.51 -17.38
CA LEU A 385 2.28 3.21 -18.04
C LEU A 385 1.86 3.79 -19.38
N ARG A 386 1.10 3.03 -20.18
CA ARG A 386 0.60 3.48 -21.48
C ARG A 386 -0.37 4.66 -21.36
N VAL A 387 -1.33 4.58 -20.44
CA VAL A 387 -2.34 5.64 -20.25
C VAL A 387 -1.68 6.90 -19.71
N THR A 388 -0.91 6.80 -18.63
CA THR A 388 -0.30 7.96 -17.97
C THR A 388 0.74 8.67 -18.82
N ALA A 389 1.41 7.97 -19.75
CA ALA A 389 2.24 8.59 -20.77
C ALA A 389 1.42 9.16 -21.94
N GLY A 390 0.38 8.44 -22.37
CA GLY A 390 -0.39 8.78 -23.57
C GLY A 390 -1.35 9.97 -23.40
N VAL A 391 -1.77 10.29 -22.16
CA VAL A 391 -2.68 11.43 -21.91
C VAL A 391 -2.11 12.77 -22.37
N PHE A 392 -0.78 12.92 -22.52
CA PHE A 392 -0.16 14.12 -23.06
C PHE A 392 -0.50 14.33 -24.55
N GLU A 393 -0.77 13.29 -25.30
CA GLU A 393 -1.16 13.36 -26.70
C GLU A 393 -2.51 14.07 -26.89
N VAL A 394 -3.41 13.94 -25.90
CA VAL A 394 -4.77 14.51 -25.94
C VAL A 394 -4.93 15.81 -25.16
N THR A 395 -4.00 16.14 -24.27
CA THR A 395 -4.01 17.39 -23.52
C THR A 395 -3.14 18.48 -24.17
N GLY A 396 -2.14 18.08 -24.95
CA GLY A 396 -1.24 18.96 -25.67
C GLY A 396 -0.09 19.53 -24.83
N SER A 397 0.82 20.26 -25.51
CA SER A 397 2.10 20.69 -24.95
C SER A 397 2.01 21.55 -23.70
N ARG A 398 0.96 22.36 -23.53
CA ARG A 398 0.79 23.19 -22.33
C ARG A 398 0.58 22.38 -21.05
N ALA A 399 0.06 21.15 -21.17
CA ALA A 399 -0.13 20.26 -20.03
C ALA A 399 1.19 19.70 -19.46
N THR A 400 2.33 19.88 -20.15
CA THR A 400 3.66 19.52 -19.66
C THR A 400 4.20 20.46 -18.57
N GLY A 401 3.51 21.59 -18.33
CA GLY A 401 3.92 22.55 -17.32
C GLY A 401 3.88 21.97 -15.89
N LYS A 402 4.93 22.15 -15.09
CA LYS A 402 5.04 21.59 -13.73
C LYS A 402 3.86 21.94 -12.83
N LYS A 403 3.27 23.16 -12.97
CA LYS A 403 2.11 23.58 -12.18
C LYS A 403 0.84 22.81 -12.51
N VAL A 404 0.75 22.22 -13.73
CA VAL A 404 -0.37 21.37 -14.12
C VAL A 404 -0.31 20.02 -13.39
N GLY A 405 0.89 19.49 -13.17
CA GLY A 405 1.13 18.28 -12.40
C GLY A 405 0.65 17.00 -13.08
N LEU A 406 0.40 17.01 -14.41
CA LEU A 406 -0.03 15.82 -15.14
C LEU A 406 1.06 14.75 -15.17
N ASP A 407 2.34 15.15 -15.15
CA ASP A 407 3.49 14.27 -15.17
C ASP A 407 3.61 13.41 -13.90
N ARG A 408 3.05 13.83 -12.75
CA ARG A 408 3.12 13.05 -11.51
C ARG A 408 2.51 11.66 -11.67
N PHE A 409 1.42 11.50 -12.41
CA PHE A 409 0.77 10.21 -12.59
C PHE A 409 1.70 9.18 -13.26
N TRP A 410 2.40 9.59 -14.34
CA TRP A 410 3.37 8.70 -14.98
C TRP A 410 4.59 8.45 -14.10
N ARG A 411 5.11 9.47 -13.41
CA ARG A 411 6.26 9.35 -12.52
C ARG A 411 5.97 8.37 -11.36
N ASP A 412 4.77 8.46 -10.79
CA ASP A 412 4.32 7.59 -9.70
C ASP A 412 4.25 6.14 -10.16
N VAL A 413 3.56 5.86 -11.26
CA VAL A 413 3.48 4.49 -11.82
C VAL A 413 4.88 3.98 -12.15
N ARG A 414 5.69 4.79 -12.89
CA ARG A 414 7.04 4.36 -13.31
C ARG A 414 7.94 4.03 -12.13
N THR A 415 7.87 4.79 -11.05
CA THR A 415 8.68 4.55 -9.85
C THR A 415 8.42 3.17 -9.27
N HIS A 416 7.18 2.79 -9.07
CA HIS A 416 6.87 1.54 -8.36
C HIS A 416 6.82 0.31 -9.26
N THR A 417 6.56 0.44 -10.55
CA THR A 417 6.58 -0.71 -11.48
C THR A 417 7.96 -1.33 -11.65
N LEU A 418 8.98 -0.73 -11.05
CA LEU A 418 10.35 -1.26 -10.94
C LEU A 418 10.61 -2.05 -9.65
N HIS A 419 9.63 -2.14 -8.75
CA HIS A 419 9.75 -2.84 -7.46
C HIS A 419 10.17 -4.29 -7.66
N ASP A 420 9.52 -5.00 -8.56
CA ASP A 420 9.89 -6.35 -9.00
C ASP A 420 9.67 -6.48 -10.51
N PRO A 421 10.60 -7.12 -11.25
CA PRO A 421 10.54 -7.17 -12.71
C PRO A 421 9.33 -7.97 -13.20
N VAL A 422 8.46 -7.33 -13.99
CA VAL A 422 7.25 -7.95 -14.59
C VAL A 422 7.57 -9.17 -15.43
N ALA A 423 8.79 -9.23 -16.02
CA ALA A 423 9.23 -10.37 -16.81
C ALA A 423 9.17 -11.71 -16.04
N TYR A 424 9.38 -11.70 -14.71
CA TYR A 424 9.25 -12.91 -13.91
C TYR A 424 7.79 -13.34 -13.75
N LYS A 425 6.85 -12.40 -13.66
CA LYS A 425 5.41 -12.71 -13.64
C LYS A 425 4.93 -13.24 -15.00
N ASN A 426 5.42 -12.68 -16.09
CA ASN A 426 5.17 -13.27 -17.42
C ASN A 426 5.69 -14.71 -17.56
N ARG A 427 6.88 -14.98 -17.00
CA ARG A 427 7.43 -16.35 -16.98
C ARG A 427 6.57 -17.29 -16.12
N GLU A 428 6.11 -16.86 -14.97
CA GLU A 428 5.24 -17.59 -14.05
C GLU A 428 3.95 -17.99 -14.77
N LEU A 429 3.23 -17.01 -15.34
CA LEU A 429 2.03 -17.21 -16.15
C LEU A 429 2.27 -18.15 -17.36
N GLY A 430 3.42 -18.01 -18.02
CA GLY A 430 3.79 -18.88 -19.14
C GLY A 430 3.99 -20.34 -18.72
N ARG A 431 4.60 -20.60 -17.55
CA ARG A 431 4.75 -21.97 -17.01
C ARG A 431 3.41 -22.55 -16.60
N TYR A 432 2.56 -21.75 -15.96
CA TYR A 432 1.20 -22.18 -15.60
C TYR A 432 0.40 -22.58 -16.87
N PHE A 433 0.36 -21.71 -17.87
CA PHE A 433 -0.41 -21.94 -19.08
C PHE A 433 0.09 -23.15 -19.90
N LEU A 434 1.41 -23.31 -20.04
CA LEU A 434 2.01 -24.35 -20.88
C LEU A 434 2.17 -25.69 -20.17
N LEU A 435 2.41 -25.68 -18.86
CA LEU A 435 2.88 -26.84 -18.11
C LEU A 435 1.99 -27.17 -16.89
N ASP A 436 0.95 -26.39 -16.64
CA ASP A 436 0.09 -26.48 -15.45
C ASP A 436 0.88 -26.38 -14.11
N GLU A 437 2.01 -25.66 -14.15
CA GLU A 437 2.85 -25.43 -12.98
C GLU A 437 2.46 -24.13 -12.28
N VAL A 438 2.00 -24.24 -11.02
CA VAL A 438 1.81 -23.08 -10.15
C VAL A 438 3.11 -22.76 -9.41
N PRO A 439 3.33 -21.50 -9.00
CA PRO A 439 4.51 -21.15 -8.21
C PRO A 439 4.50 -21.86 -6.86
N GLU A 440 5.68 -22.31 -6.43
CA GLU A 440 5.84 -22.83 -5.08
C GLU A 440 5.51 -21.74 -4.04
N PRO A 441 4.83 -22.09 -2.92
CA PRO A 441 4.46 -21.13 -1.89
C PRO A 441 5.71 -20.71 -1.08
N THR A 442 6.36 -19.64 -1.52
CA THR A 442 7.51 -19.04 -0.84
C THR A 442 7.21 -17.58 -0.49
N TRP A 443 8.11 -16.92 0.23
CA TRP A 443 8.03 -15.48 0.53
C TRP A 443 8.27 -14.59 -0.71
N TYR A 444 8.64 -15.18 -1.84
CA TYR A 444 9.05 -14.46 -3.07
C TYR A 444 8.27 -14.83 -4.34
N THR A 445 7.39 -15.83 -4.23
CA THR A 445 6.62 -16.34 -5.38
C THR A 445 5.12 -16.36 -5.10
#